data_336fc63244f490a96421fbc142029945
#
_entry.id   336fc63244f490a96421fbc142029945
#
_cell.length_a   1.000
_cell.length_b   1.000
_cell.length_c   1.000
_cell.angle_alpha   90.00
_cell.angle_beta   90.00
_cell.angle_gamma   90.00
#
_symmetry.space_group_name_H-M   'P 1'
#
loop_
_entity.id
_entity.type
_entity.pdbx_description
1 polymer ?
#
loop_
_entity_poly.entity_id
_entity_poly.type
_entity_poly.pdbx_seq_one_letter_code
_entity_poly.pdbx_strand_id
1 'polypeptide(L)'
;MPQLQLQLQLPIFPEGLALINQNIGFIRKDTSLTYIYWNLPVFTHAIDDMPGFRMFTSQLYINGSASQAEICRAFGVSKISVLRSVKLYREKGMAGFFATRNCRDQEV
;
A
#
# COMPACT_ATOMS: atom_id res chain seq x y z
N MET A 1 36.55 1.80 -4.74
CA MET A 1 35.54 1.16 -5.51
C MET A 1 34.17 1.50 -5.06
N PRO A 2 33.83 2.70 -5.23
CA PRO A 2 32.50 3.14 -4.79
C PRO A 2 31.38 2.46 -5.52
N GLN A 3 31.65 1.92 -6.67
CA GLN A 3 30.60 1.28 -7.43
C GLN A 3 30.00 0.08 -6.73
N LEU A 4 30.77 -0.52 -5.86
CA LEU A 4 30.24 -1.66 -5.15
C LEU A 4 29.00 -1.35 -4.36
N GLN A 5 28.98 -0.16 -3.80
CA GLN A 5 27.85 0.20 -2.97
C GLN A 5 26.60 0.36 -3.79
N LEU A 6 26.74 0.94 -4.97
CA LEU A 6 25.59 1.07 -5.84
C LEU A 6 25.08 -0.27 -6.26
N GLN A 7 25.97 -1.18 -6.55
CA GLN A 7 25.57 -2.49 -6.99
C GLN A 7 24.85 -3.25 -5.92
N LEU A 8 25.26 -3.06 -4.69
CA LEU A 8 24.62 -3.75 -3.61
C LEU A 8 23.17 -3.31 -3.43
N GLN A 9 22.88 -2.08 -3.80
CA GLN A 9 21.53 -1.59 -3.61
C GLN A 9 20.62 -1.91 -4.76
N LEU A 10 21.16 -2.00 -5.95
CA LEU A 10 20.34 -2.15 -7.12
C LEU A 10 19.49 -3.41 -7.15
N PRO A 11 20.00 -4.55 -6.71
CA PRO A 11 19.17 -5.75 -6.81
C PRO A 11 18.02 -5.81 -5.84
N ILE A 12 17.97 -4.90 -4.88
CA ILE A 12 16.94 -4.96 -3.86
C ILE A 12 15.60 -4.46 -4.38
N PHE A 13 15.63 -3.40 -5.17
CA PHE A 13 14.40 -2.81 -5.68
C PHE A 13 14.50 -2.64 -7.19
N PRO A 14 13.42 -2.93 -7.92
CA PRO A 14 13.39 -2.69 -9.35
C PRO A 14 13.36 -1.21 -9.67
N GLU A 15 13.72 -0.90 -10.90
CA GLU A 15 13.66 0.47 -11.36
C GLU A 15 12.24 0.98 -11.40
N GLY A 16 12.10 2.29 -11.20
CA GLY A 16 10.79 2.90 -11.25
C GLY A 16 10.01 2.78 -9.97
N LEU A 17 10.65 2.28 -8.94
CA LEU A 17 10.00 2.05 -7.67
C LEU A 17 9.97 3.32 -6.83
N ALA A 18 8.83 3.63 -6.26
CA ALA A 18 8.69 4.68 -5.26
C ALA A 18 8.68 4.03 -3.89
N LEU A 19 9.48 4.56 -2.98
CA LEU A 19 9.61 3.93 -1.66
C LEU A 19 8.59 4.47 -0.69
N ILE A 20 7.96 3.56 0.05
CA ILE A 20 7.17 3.90 1.22
C ILE A 20 8.10 4.02 2.42
N ASN A 21 9.01 3.07 2.56
CA ASN A 21 10.10 3.14 3.52
C ASN A 21 11.24 2.30 2.97
N GLN A 22 12.24 1.98 3.81
CA GLN A 22 13.43 1.30 3.30
C GLN A 22 13.17 -0.15 2.92
N ASN A 23 12.02 -0.71 3.27
CA ASN A 23 11.74 -2.11 3.00
C ASN A 23 10.66 -2.32 1.97
N ILE A 24 9.77 -1.36 1.77
CA ILE A 24 8.62 -1.57 0.91
C ILE A 24 8.39 -0.35 0.03
N GLY A 25 8.02 -0.60 -1.20
CA GLY A 25 7.72 0.43 -2.15
C GLY A 25 6.62 0.01 -3.08
N PHE A 26 6.38 0.80 -4.11
CA PHE A 26 5.35 0.47 -5.07
C PHE A 26 5.76 0.94 -6.46
N ILE A 27 5.23 0.26 -7.45
CA ILE A 27 5.43 0.59 -8.85
C ILE A 27 4.08 0.83 -9.47
N ARG A 28 3.97 1.93 -10.21
CA ARG A 28 2.76 2.21 -10.97
C ARG A 28 3.00 1.81 -12.40
N LYS A 29 2.17 0.95 -12.94
CA LYS A 29 2.26 0.51 -14.32
C LYS A 29 0.91 0.60 -14.96
N ASP A 30 0.80 1.38 -16.03
CA ASP A 30 -0.45 1.52 -16.75
C ASP A 30 -1.57 1.89 -15.79
N THR A 31 -2.48 0.96 -15.56
CA THR A 31 -3.63 1.21 -14.72
C THR A 31 -3.56 0.46 -13.40
N SER A 32 -2.41 -0.07 -13.04
CA SER A 32 -2.29 -0.82 -11.80
C SER A 32 -1.15 -0.32 -10.96
N LEU A 33 -1.21 -0.68 -9.68
CA LEU A 33 -0.20 -0.32 -8.70
C LEU A 33 0.17 -1.58 -7.95
N THR A 34 1.46 -1.89 -7.94
CA THR A 34 1.98 -3.10 -7.32
C THR A 34 2.88 -2.73 -6.17
N TYR A 35 2.62 -3.32 -5.01
CA TYR A 35 3.47 -3.12 -3.83
C TYR A 35 4.55 -4.18 -3.83
N ILE A 36 5.76 -3.76 -3.48
CA ILE A 36 6.92 -4.63 -3.54
C ILE A 36 7.68 -4.54 -2.23
N TYR A 37 7.86 -5.68 -1.60
CA TYR A 37 8.63 -5.79 -0.38
C TYR A 37 10.00 -6.30 -0.78
N TRP A 38 11.01 -5.44 -0.72
CA TRP A 38 12.33 -5.72 -1.26
C TRP A 38 12.24 -5.92 -2.76
N ASN A 39 12.34 -7.14 -3.25
CA ASN A 39 12.17 -7.41 -4.67
C ASN A 39 10.99 -8.35 -4.92
N LEU A 40 10.12 -8.51 -3.94
CA LEU A 40 9.02 -9.47 -4.01
C LEU A 40 7.69 -8.73 -4.11
N PRO A 41 6.95 -8.90 -5.20
CA PRO A 41 5.61 -8.32 -5.30
C PRO A 41 4.70 -8.99 -4.28
N VAL A 42 3.97 -8.17 -3.51
CA VAL A 42 3.12 -8.73 -2.47
C VAL A 42 1.64 -8.41 -2.69
N PHE A 43 1.31 -7.39 -3.46
CA PHE A 43 -0.08 -7.06 -3.69
C PHE A 43 -0.19 -6.11 -4.88
N THR A 44 -1.27 -6.27 -5.65
CA THR A 44 -1.54 -5.42 -6.80
C THR A 44 -3.02 -5.05 -6.81
N HIS A 45 -3.31 -3.81 -7.15
CA HIS A 45 -4.68 -3.38 -7.36
C HIS A 45 -4.73 -2.34 -8.46
N ALA A 46 -5.91 -2.10 -9.00
CA ALA A 46 -6.07 -1.05 -10.00
C ALA A 46 -5.82 0.30 -9.36
N ILE A 47 -5.33 1.26 -10.13
CA ILE A 47 -5.00 2.58 -9.60
C ILE A 47 -6.23 3.23 -8.98
N ASP A 48 -7.40 3.01 -9.54
CA ASP A 48 -8.62 3.61 -9.03
C ASP A 48 -9.37 2.72 -8.05
N ASP A 49 -8.78 1.62 -7.63
CA ASP A 49 -9.39 0.72 -6.65
C ASP A 49 -9.11 1.24 -5.24
N MET A 50 -9.91 2.19 -4.80
CA MET A 50 -9.73 2.78 -3.48
C MET A 50 -9.96 1.79 -2.33
N PRO A 51 -10.95 0.91 -2.41
CA PRO A 51 -11.08 -0.08 -1.33
C PRO A 51 -9.85 -0.96 -1.20
N GLY A 52 -9.28 -1.41 -2.31
CA GLY A 52 -8.06 -2.22 -2.26
C GLY A 52 -6.89 -1.45 -1.68
N PHE A 53 -6.74 -0.19 -2.10
CA PHE A 53 -5.69 0.66 -1.57
C PHE A 53 -5.82 0.85 -0.06
N ARG A 54 -7.02 1.17 0.39
CA ARG A 54 -7.23 1.41 1.81
C ARG A 54 -7.05 0.15 2.63
N MET A 55 -7.49 -0.97 2.10
CA MET A 55 -7.34 -2.24 2.78
C MET A 55 -5.87 -2.59 2.96
N PHE A 56 -5.10 -2.49 1.89
CA PHE A 56 -3.71 -2.91 1.95
C PHE A 56 -2.86 -1.95 2.80
N THR A 57 -3.07 -0.64 2.69
CA THR A 57 -2.32 0.29 3.52
C THR A 57 -2.67 0.11 5.00
N SER A 58 -3.91 -0.25 5.30
CA SER A 58 -4.28 -0.56 6.68
C SER A 58 -3.54 -1.80 7.18
N GLN A 59 -3.40 -2.82 6.35
CA GLN A 59 -2.61 -3.99 6.71
C GLN A 59 -1.17 -3.62 7.00
N LEU A 60 -0.58 -2.77 6.18
CA LEU A 60 0.80 -2.36 6.39
C LEU A 60 0.98 -1.70 7.74
N TYR A 61 0.03 -0.85 8.11
CA TYR A 61 0.09 -0.16 9.39
C TYR A 61 -0.08 -1.14 10.55
N ILE A 62 -1.09 -2.00 10.45
CA ILE A 62 -1.43 -2.90 11.54
C ILE A 62 -0.32 -3.91 11.80
N ASN A 63 0.29 -4.43 10.76
CA ASN A 63 1.34 -5.43 10.94
C ASN A 63 2.72 -4.79 11.14
N GLY A 64 2.80 -3.49 11.17
CA GLY A 64 4.06 -2.82 11.47
C GLY A 64 5.00 -2.64 10.30
N SER A 65 4.54 -2.93 9.09
CA SER A 65 5.40 -2.78 7.91
C SER A 65 5.62 -1.33 7.53
N ALA A 66 4.67 -0.46 7.83
CA ALA A 66 4.80 0.96 7.53
C ALA A 66 4.09 1.77 8.60
N SER A 67 4.63 2.95 8.89
CA SER A 67 4.01 3.84 9.85
C SER A 67 2.97 4.71 9.15
N GLN A 68 2.11 5.31 9.95
CA GLN A 68 1.13 6.25 9.45
C GLN A 68 1.78 7.39 8.66
N ALA A 69 2.85 7.94 9.21
CA ALA A 69 3.53 9.05 8.55
C ALA A 69 4.12 8.63 7.21
N GLU A 70 4.64 7.42 7.13
CA GLU A 70 5.21 6.92 5.89
C GLU A 70 4.14 6.75 4.83
N ILE A 71 2.98 6.24 5.21
CA ILE A 71 1.88 6.06 4.28
C ILE A 71 1.38 7.42 3.78
N CYS A 72 1.20 8.36 4.69
CA CYS A 72 0.74 9.70 4.32
C CYS A 72 1.72 10.36 3.35
N ARG A 73 3.00 10.23 3.61
CA ARG A 73 4.00 10.86 2.79
C ARG A 73 4.07 10.22 1.41
N ALA A 74 4.00 8.91 1.36
CA ALA A 74 4.17 8.19 0.10
C ALA A 74 3.00 8.42 -0.86
N PHE A 75 1.80 8.54 -0.33
CA PHE A 75 0.60 8.59 -1.16
C PHE A 75 -0.14 9.92 -1.13
N GLY A 76 0.31 10.84 -0.31
CA GLY A 76 -0.35 12.12 -0.22
C GLY A 76 -1.72 12.08 0.42
N VAL A 77 -1.98 11.10 1.28
CA VAL A 77 -3.26 10.99 1.95
C VAL A 77 -3.16 11.57 3.35
N SER A 78 -4.31 11.93 3.92
CA SER A 78 -4.34 12.57 5.22
C SER A 78 -4.24 11.54 6.33
N LYS A 79 -3.76 11.99 7.47
CA LYS A 79 -3.69 11.19 8.67
C LYS A 79 -5.06 10.62 9.05
N ILE A 80 -6.09 11.44 8.94
CA ILE A 80 -7.43 11.02 9.28
C ILE A 80 -7.91 9.90 8.38
N SER A 81 -7.61 10.01 7.08
CA SER A 81 -7.96 8.97 6.13
C SER A 81 -7.34 7.63 6.52
N VAL A 82 -6.05 7.65 6.85
CA VAL A 82 -5.36 6.42 7.22
C VAL A 82 -5.98 5.83 8.47
N LEU A 83 -6.23 6.66 9.48
CA LEU A 83 -6.79 6.16 10.74
C LEU A 83 -8.18 5.61 10.59
N ARG A 84 -8.99 6.21 9.73
CA ARG A 84 -10.33 5.70 9.46
C ARG A 84 -10.27 4.34 8.80
N SER A 85 -9.36 4.17 7.87
CA SER A 85 -9.20 2.88 7.21
C SER A 85 -8.72 1.82 8.18
N VAL A 86 -7.78 2.18 9.04
CA VAL A 86 -7.28 1.26 10.06
C VAL A 86 -8.39 0.84 11.00
N LYS A 87 -9.21 1.78 11.41
CA LYS A 87 -10.32 1.46 12.30
C LYS A 87 -11.29 0.50 11.63
N LEU A 88 -11.62 0.75 10.38
CA LEU A 88 -12.51 -0.13 9.63
C LEU A 88 -11.92 -1.53 9.54
N TYR A 89 -10.62 -1.62 9.27
CA TYR A 89 -9.97 -2.91 9.15
C TYR A 89 -10.02 -3.66 10.48
N ARG A 90 -9.79 -2.97 11.58
CA ARG A 90 -9.81 -3.61 12.89
C ARG A 90 -11.20 -4.09 13.28
N GLU A 91 -12.21 -3.36 12.85
CA GLU A 91 -13.58 -3.71 13.22
C GLU A 91 -14.17 -4.80 12.33
N LYS A 92 -13.85 -4.74 11.03
CA LYS A 92 -14.53 -5.60 10.07
C LYS A 92 -13.60 -6.43 9.19
N GLY A 93 -12.30 -6.25 9.33
CA GLY A 93 -11.36 -6.99 8.52
C GLY A 93 -11.40 -6.56 7.07
N MET A 94 -10.82 -7.39 6.22
CA MET A 94 -10.77 -7.10 4.79
C MET A 94 -12.15 -6.91 4.19
N ALA A 95 -13.09 -7.72 4.65
CA ALA A 95 -14.44 -7.69 4.08
C ALA A 95 -15.10 -6.34 4.28
N GLY A 96 -14.71 -5.58 5.29
CA GLY A 96 -15.32 -4.29 5.55
C GLY A 96 -15.19 -3.31 4.41
N PHE A 97 -14.12 -3.43 3.64
CA PHE A 97 -13.88 -2.50 2.53
C PHE A 97 -14.71 -2.82 1.30
N PHE A 98 -15.14 -4.04 1.17
CA PHE A 98 -15.86 -4.48 -0.01
C PHE A 98 -17.32 -4.78 0.29
N ALA A 99 -17.60 -5.34 1.46
CA ALA A 99 -18.96 -5.69 1.81
C ALA A 99 -19.84 -4.47 1.99
N THR A 100 -19.29 -3.38 2.48
CA THR A 100 -20.07 -2.16 2.65
C THR A 100 -20.66 -1.70 1.33
N ARG A 101 -19.85 -1.75 0.28
CA ARG A 101 -20.32 -1.35 -1.02
C ARG A 101 -21.38 -2.31 -1.54
N ASN A 102 -21.20 -3.59 -1.29
CA ASN A 102 -22.16 -4.58 -1.72
C ASN A 102 -23.49 -4.40 -1.01
N CYS A 103 -23.46 -4.12 0.27
CA CYS A 103 -24.69 -3.87 0.99
C CYS A 103 -25.44 -2.68 0.43
N ARG A 104 -24.71 -1.65 0.09
CA ARG A 104 -25.34 -0.47 -0.46
C ARG A 104 -25.98 -0.76 -1.81
N ASP A 105 -25.30 -1.56 -2.62
CA ASP A 105 -25.83 -1.95 -3.91
C ASP A 105 -27.12 -2.73 -3.74
N GLN A 106 -27.18 -3.57 -2.75
CA GLN A 106 -28.36 -4.37 -2.52
C GLN A 106 -29.55 -3.56 -2.08
N GLU A 107 -29.29 -2.49 -1.38
CA GLU A 107 -30.37 -1.63 -0.93
C GLU A 107 -30.99 -0.85 -2.06
N VAL A 108 -30.24 -0.65 -3.10
CA VAL A 108 -30.74 0.08 -4.24
C VAL A 108 -31.56 -0.83 -5.11
#